data_483ae2d4ba2b083f232667439ae7e83b
#
_entry.id   483ae2d4ba2b083f232667439ae7e83b
#
_cell.length_a   1.000
_cell.length_b   1.000
_cell.length_c   1.000
_cell.angle_alpha   90.00
_cell.angle_beta   90.00
_cell.angle_gamma   90.00
#
_symmetry.space_group_name_H-M   'P 1'
#
loop_
_entity.id
_entity.type
_entity.pdbx_description
1 polymer ?
#
loop_
_entity_poly.entity_id
_entity_poly.type
_entity_poly.pdbx_seq_one_letter_code
_entity_poly.pdbx_strand_id
1 'polypeptide(L)'
;MQNNASFFLANITSSLAAKSTSCLICFAAKPHFSAKMWSIELTDLIPGLPAELGLECLTRLPYSAHPVASRVCSPWRTLLESQEFYHHRKKIARTHKVACLVQALPRKLVASESDVPKSTESPSFGITVFDPVSRSWDRLDPVPQYPNGMPLFCQLASCEGKLVAIGGWDPVSYSPVTDVFVYDFTTSRWKKANDMPSKRSFFAIGSDAGRVYVAGGHDENKDALKSAWVYDVRLDEWTELTQMSQERDECQGVMIGSEFWVVSGYRTESQGVFEAGAEVLELGSGRWRLEDEAWEAGHCPRHCVGVGEDGRLVSRGELDSAVRVGTCGVILGGGTLVVGSEYQGSSQGFYMAEGTKGGQNGKLDRISVPDEFSGFVQSGCCAEI
;
A
#
# COMPACT_ATOMS: atom_id res chain seq x y z
N MET A 1 -21.97 21.27 22.31
CA MET A 1 -21.18 21.25 21.07
C MET A 1 -20.08 22.32 21.03
N GLN A 2 -20.17 23.43 21.76
CA GLN A 2 -19.13 24.47 21.80
C GLN A 2 -17.86 24.09 22.59
N ASN A 3 -17.91 23.18 23.55
CA ASN A 3 -16.75 22.83 24.41
C ASN A 3 -15.67 21.96 23.76
N ASN A 4 -16.00 21.22 22.71
CA ASN A 4 -15.02 20.32 22.05
C ASN A 4 -14.09 21.04 21.10
N ALA A 5 -14.53 22.12 20.46
CA ALA A 5 -13.70 22.90 19.53
C ALA A 5 -12.62 23.69 20.26
N SER A 6 -12.91 24.24 21.44
CA SER A 6 -11.94 24.98 22.26
C SER A 6 -10.84 24.07 22.82
N PHE A 7 -11.17 22.82 23.17
CA PHE A 7 -10.20 21.86 23.68
C PHE A 7 -9.24 21.36 22.56
N PHE A 8 -9.77 21.22 21.36
CA PHE A 8 -8.97 20.82 20.20
C PHE A 8 -8.00 21.92 19.73
N LEU A 9 -8.46 23.17 19.73
CA LEU A 9 -7.62 24.33 19.41
C LEU A 9 -6.53 24.55 20.46
N ALA A 10 -6.81 24.33 21.75
CA ALA A 10 -5.82 24.44 22.81
C ALA A 10 -4.70 23.40 22.70
N ASN A 11 -5.01 22.20 22.27
CA ASN A 11 -3.99 21.15 22.06
C ASN A 11 -3.14 21.39 20.80
N ILE A 12 -3.69 21.99 19.76
CA ILE A 12 -2.93 22.40 18.56
C ILE A 12 -1.94 23.51 18.93
N THR A 13 -2.36 24.51 19.70
CA THR A 13 -1.52 25.63 20.10
C THR A 13 -0.43 25.21 21.11
N SER A 14 -0.72 24.28 22.03
CA SER A 14 0.27 23.77 22.99
C SER A 14 1.35 22.87 22.35
N SER A 15 0.99 22.08 21.34
CA SER A 15 1.95 21.29 20.56
C SER A 15 2.88 22.17 19.69
N LEU A 16 2.41 23.34 19.25
CA LEU A 16 3.20 24.32 18.51
C LEU A 16 4.15 25.12 19.41
N ALA A 17 3.79 25.39 20.66
CA ALA A 17 4.60 26.16 21.60
C ALA A 17 5.81 25.37 22.14
N ALA A 18 5.72 24.03 22.26
CA ALA A 18 6.78 23.20 22.84
C ALA A 18 7.98 22.94 21.90
N LYS A 19 7.94 23.35 20.63
CA LYS A 19 9.03 23.14 19.64
C LYS A 19 9.63 24.45 19.08
N SER A 20 9.34 25.61 19.68
CA SER A 20 9.66 26.92 19.08
C SER A 20 10.90 27.62 19.63
N THR A 21 11.88 26.90 20.22
CA THR A 21 13.07 27.55 20.75
C THR A 21 14.34 27.44 19.88
N SER A 22 14.25 26.97 18.64
CA SER A 22 15.43 26.82 17.77
C SER A 22 15.21 27.04 16.27
N CYS A 23 14.32 27.92 15.83
CA CYS A 23 14.30 28.30 14.42
C CYS A 23 13.62 29.66 14.16
N LEU A 24 14.27 30.75 14.62
CA LEU A 24 13.85 32.13 14.33
C LEU A 24 14.62 32.77 13.16
N ILE A 25 15.31 32.00 12.33
CA ILE A 25 16.03 32.54 11.17
C ILE A 25 15.73 31.64 9.95
N CYS A 26 14.57 31.81 9.35
CA CYS A 26 14.27 31.49 7.94
C CYS A 26 12.87 31.98 7.54
N PHE A 27 12.56 33.25 7.79
CA PHE A 27 11.40 33.92 7.19
C PHE A 27 11.86 34.84 6.06
N ALA A 28 12.35 34.27 4.96
CA ALA A 28 12.61 35.03 3.74
C ALA A 28 12.46 34.15 2.49
N ALA A 29 11.26 33.65 2.26
CA ALA A 29 10.71 33.37 0.91
C ALA A 29 9.22 33.27 1.09
N LYS A 30 8.48 34.35 0.77
CA LYS A 30 7.01 34.27 0.61
C LYS A 30 6.75 33.31 -0.56
N PRO A 31 6.16 32.14 -0.38
CA PRO A 31 5.61 31.42 -1.51
C PRO A 31 4.49 32.31 -2.06
N HIS A 32 4.59 32.72 -3.30
CA HIS A 32 3.46 33.34 -4.01
C HIS A 32 2.32 32.32 -4.04
N PHE A 33 1.38 32.50 -3.13
CA PHE A 33 0.16 31.70 -3.06
C PHE A 33 -0.71 32.11 -4.24
N SER A 34 -0.75 31.30 -5.30
CA SER A 34 -1.66 31.53 -6.43
C SER A 34 -3.05 31.07 -5.99
N ALA A 35 -3.93 32.01 -5.72
CA ALA A 35 -5.35 31.77 -5.37
C ALA A 35 -6.15 30.95 -6.43
N LYS A 36 -5.56 30.70 -7.60
CA LYS A 36 -6.14 29.90 -8.70
C LYS A 36 -5.98 28.37 -8.58
N MET A 37 -5.31 27.87 -7.54
CA MET A 37 -5.01 26.42 -7.42
C MET A 37 -6.11 25.64 -6.69
N TRP A 38 -7.06 26.32 -6.07
CA TRP A 38 -8.11 25.68 -5.26
C TRP A 38 -9.48 25.88 -5.90
N SER A 39 -10.23 24.80 -6.05
CA SER A 39 -11.65 24.83 -6.42
C SER A 39 -12.55 25.23 -5.22
N ILE A 40 -11.95 25.33 -4.03
CA ILE A 40 -12.62 25.61 -2.74
C ILE A 40 -12.25 27.02 -2.28
N GLU A 41 -13.24 27.80 -1.84
CA GLU A 41 -13.00 29.07 -1.17
C GLU A 41 -12.37 28.82 0.21
N LEU A 42 -11.12 29.28 0.38
CA LEU A 42 -10.35 29.10 1.62
C LEU A 42 -10.58 30.25 2.62
N THR A 43 -11.76 30.86 2.62
CA THR A 43 -12.09 31.95 3.53
C THR A 43 -12.45 31.41 4.92
N ASP A 44 -11.89 32.03 5.97
CA ASP A 44 -12.22 31.77 7.39
C ASP A 44 -12.08 30.30 7.84
N LEU A 45 -11.03 29.58 7.35
CA LEU A 45 -10.75 28.22 7.79
C LEU A 45 -10.61 28.11 9.32
N ILE A 46 -9.91 29.07 9.93
CA ILE A 46 -9.78 29.18 11.38
C ILE A 46 -10.13 30.64 11.74
N PRO A 47 -11.19 30.88 12.51
CA PRO A 47 -11.61 32.24 12.87
C PRO A 47 -10.46 33.07 13.47
N GLY A 48 -10.23 34.25 12.91
CA GLY A 48 -9.19 35.18 13.35
C GLY A 48 -7.81 34.90 12.75
N LEU A 49 -7.63 33.89 11.90
CA LEU A 49 -6.39 33.67 11.16
C LEU A 49 -6.56 33.95 9.66
N PRO A 50 -5.55 34.53 8.99
CA PRO A 50 -5.50 34.55 7.54
C PRO A 50 -5.67 33.14 6.93
N ALA A 51 -6.29 33.03 5.76
CA ALA A 51 -6.59 31.76 5.12
C ALA A 51 -5.34 30.88 4.92
N GLU A 52 -4.21 31.50 4.58
CA GLU A 52 -2.93 30.81 4.37
C GLU A 52 -2.40 30.17 5.66
N LEU A 53 -2.56 30.86 6.80
CA LEU A 53 -2.15 30.30 8.10
C LEU A 53 -3.11 29.21 8.56
N GLY A 54 -4.41 29.37 8.31
CA GLY A 54 -5.39 28.32 8.55
C GLY A 54 -5.09 27.04 7.75
N LEU A 55 -4.78 27.18 6.47
CA LEU A 55 -4.36 26.08 5.61
C LEU A 55 -3.07 25.43 6.12
N GLU A 56 -2.05 26.22 6.47
CA GLU A 56 -0.78 25.71 7.01
C GLU A 56 -0.99 24.92 8.30
N CYS A 57 -1.90 25.35 9.17
CA CYS A 57 -2.26 24.59 10.38
C CYS A 57 -2.87 23.23 10.02
N LEU A 58 -3.82 23.18 9.06
CA LEU A 58 -4.48 21.94 8.65
C LEU A 58 -3.53 21.00 7.92
N THR A 59 -2.61 21.49 7.09
CA THR A 59 -1.62 20.65 6.40
C THR A 59 -0.63 19.95 7.34
N ARG A 60 -0.46 20.46 8.56
CA ARG A 60 0.41 19.86 9.59
C ARG A 60 -0.28 18.80 10.42
N LEU A 61 -1.58 18.60 10.26
CA LEU A 61 -2.29 17.54 10.97
C LEU A 61 -1.77 16.17 10.50
N PRO A 62 -1.49 15.25 11.42
CA PRO A 62 -1.23 13.87 11.04
C PRO A 62 -2.50 13.27 10.41
N TYR A 63 -2.31 12.34 9.49
CA TYR A 63 -3.43 11.69 8.79
C TYR A 63 -4.48 11.14 9.78
N SER A 64 -4.04 10.52 10.87
CA SER A 64 -4.92 9.97 11.92
C SER A 64 -5.87 11.00 12.55
N ALA A 65 -5.55 12.30 12.47
CA ALA A 65 -6.39 13.37 12.97
C ALA A 65 -7.43 13.86 11.92
N HIS A 66 -7.26 13.55 10.64
CA HIS A 66 -8.15 14.02 9.57
C HIS A 66 -9.62 13.63 9.78
N PRO A 67 -9.97 12.37 10.15
CA PRO A 67 -11.35 11.97 10.37
C PRO A 67 -12.04 12.76 11.52
N VAL A 68 -11.29 13.17 12.53
CA VAL A 68 -11.80 13.99 13.64
C VAL A 68 -11.89 15.46 13.20
N ALA A 69 -10.87 15.97 12.52
CA ALA A 69 -10.83 17.35 12.04
C ALA A 69 -11.95 17.63 11.01
N SER A 70 -12.26 16.69 10.12
CA SER A 70 -13.35 16.83 9.14
C SER A 70 -14.75 16.96 9.76
N ARG A 71 -14.90 16.63 11.04
CA ARG A 71 -16.16 16.78 11.79
C ARG A 71 -16.32 18.15 12.46
N VAL A 72 -15.29 18.99 12.45
CA VAL A 72 -15.31 20.31 13.12
C VAL A 72 -16.28 21.25 12.41
N CYS A 73 -16.15 21.40 11.10
CA CYS A 73 -17.05 22.23 10.29
C CYS A 73 -17.04 21.79 8.81
N SER A 74 -18.01 22.28 8.05
CA SER A 74 -18.14 21.96 6.61
C SER A 74 -16.91 22.39 5.79
N PRO A 75 -16.35 23.61 5.95
CA PRO A 75 -15.14 24.00 5.22
C PRO A 75 -13.95 23.07 5.45
N TRP A 76 -13.71 22.65 6.70
CA TRP A 76 -12.64 21.70 7.01
C TRP A 76 -12.88 20.35 6.36
N ARG A 77 -14.11 19.84 6.42
CA ARG A 77 -14.46 18.58 5.76
C ARG A 77 -14.20 18.67 4.26
N THR A 78 -14.75 19.68 3.60
CA THR A 78 -14.58 19.86 2.15
C THR A 78 -13.11 19.94 1.77
N LEU A 79 -12.30 20.66 2.56
CA LEU A 79 -10.85 20.77 2.32
C LEU A 79 -10.14 19.43 2.55
N LEU A 80 -10.28 18.83 3.72
CA LEU A 80 -9.54 17.62 4.12
C LEU A 80 -9.89 16.40 3.26
N GLU A 81 -11.13 16.32 2.75
CA GLU A 81 -11.61 15.26 1.87
C GLU A 81 -11.32 15.53 0.38
N SER A 82 -10.64 16.64 0.04
CA SER A 82 -10.33 16.99 -1.35
C SER A 82 -8.99 16.42 -1.84
N GLN A 83 -8.93 16.07 -3.12
CA GLN A 83 -7.68 15.65 -3.77
C GLN A 83 -6.67 16.81 -3.87
N GLU A 84 -7.17 18.06 -4.00
CA GLU A 84 -6.33 19.25 -4.02
C GLU A 84 -5.54 19.40 -2.72
N PHE A 85 -6.15 19.10 -1.56
CA PHE A 85 -5.47 19.12 -0.27
C PHE A 85 -4.41 18.03 -0.17
N TYR A 86 -4.69 16.81 -0.63
CA TYR A 86 -3.71 15.74 -0.72
C TYR A 86 -2.52 16.15 -1.60
N HIS A 87 -2.76 16.64 -2.82
CA HIS A 87 -1.69 17.09 -3.71
C HIS A 87 -0.89 18.26 -3.15
N HIS A 88 -1.56 19.18 -2.46
CA HIS A 88 -0.86 20.28 -1.77
C HIS A 88 0.07 19.74 -0.68
N ARG A 89 -0.40 18.84 0.20
CA ARG A 89 0.43 18.20 1.22
C ARG A 89 1.61 17.45 0.61
N LYS A 90 1.38 16.72 -0.47
CA LYS A 90 2.43 16.01 -1.21
C LYS A 90 3.47 16.98 -1.75
N LYS A 91 3.05 18.07 -2.37
CA LYS A 91 3.94 19.11 -2.94
C LYS A 91 4.84 19.75 -1.88
N ILE A 92 4.34 19.94 -0.67
CA ILE A 92 5.11 20.53 0.45
C ILE A 92 5.74 19.48 1.37
N ALA A 93 5.83 18.22 0.93
CA ALA A 93 6.37 17.09 1.67
C ALA A 93 5.77 16.91 3.07
N ARG A 94 4.43 17.01 3.16
CA ARG A 94 3.64 16.78 4.39
C ARG A 94 2.84 15.47 4.36
N THR A 95 2.97 14.70 3.29
CA THR A 95 2.53 13.31 3.23
C THR A 95 3.57 12.39 3.86
N HIS A 96 3.14 11.21 4.27
CA HIS A 96 4.04 10.16 4.73
C HIS A 96 3.61 8.79 4.19
N LYS A 97 4.50 7.82 4.30
CA LYS A 97 4.30 6.48 3.75
C LYS A 97 3.84 5.53 4.85
N VAL A 98 2.79 4.77 4.55
CA VAL A 98 2.25 3.71 5.41
C VAL A 98 2.28 2.38 4.69
N ALA A 99 2.37 1.26 5.43
CA ALA A 99 2.20 -0.07 4.86
C ALA A 99 0.73 -0.47 4.89
N CYS A 100 0.20 -0.88 3.75
CA CYS A 100 -1.12 -1.51 3.64
C CYS A 100 -0.91 -3.00 3.40
N LEU A 101 -1.50 -3.85 4.26
CA LEU A 101 -1.26 -5.29 4.28
C LEU A 101 -2.58 -6.06 4.14
N VAL A 102 -2.65 -7.03 3.24
CA VAL A 102 -3.72 -8.04 3.23
C VAL A 102 -3.38 -9.04 4.33
N GLN A 103 -4.11 -8.98 5.43
CA GLN A 103 -3.78 -9.69 6.65
C GLN A 103 -4.96 -10.50 7.18
N ALA A 104 -4.66 -11.70 7.70
CA ALA A 104 -5.66 -12.54 8.34
C ALA A 104 -6.28 -11.83 9.55
N LEU A 105 -7.59 -11.87 9.63
CA LEU A 105 -8.36 -11.30 10.72
C LEU A 105 -8.33 -12.22 11.95
N PRO A 106 -8.36 -11.67 13.18
CA PRO A 106 -8.49 -12.48 14.37
C PRO A 106 -9.80 -13.28 14.32
N ARG A 107 -9.73 -14.54 14.71
CA ARG A 107 -10.94 -15.37 14.80
C ARG A 107 -11.87 -14.80 15.86
N LYS A 108 -13.12 -14.57 15.51
CA LYS A 108 -14.16 -14.29 16.51
C LYS A 108 -14.33 -15.56 17.34
N LEU A 109 -13.89 -15.52 18.58
CA LEU A 109 -14.21 -16.58 19.54
C LEU A 109 -15.72 -16.51 19.79
N VAL A 110 -16.49 -17.33 19.09
CA VAL A 110 -17.87 -17.59 19.47
C VAL A 110 -17.78 -18.48 20.71
N ALA A 111 -18.11 -17.93 21.85
CA ALA A 111 -18.24 -18.69 23.10
C ALA A 111 -19.45 -19.65 22.94
N SER A 112 -19.20 -20.82 22.38
CA SER A 112 -20.15 -21.93 22.42
C SER A 112 -19.56 -23.02 23.33
N GLU A 113 -20.23 -23.26 24.45
CA GLU A 113 -19.97 -24.33 25.39
C GLU A 113 -20.30 -25.73 24.83
N SER A 114 -19.83 -26.07 23.67
CA SER A 114 -19.99 -27.43 23.14
C SER A 114 -18.69 -27.86 22.49
N ASP A 115 -18.20 -29.03 22.89
CA ASP A 115 -17.11 -29.81 22.30
C ASP A 115 -17.39 -30.15 20.81
N VAL A 116 -17.41 -29.15 19.94
CA VAL A 116 -17.48 -29.35 18.50
C VAL A 116 -16.06 -29.27 17.94
N PRO A 117 -15.61 -30.23 17.13
CA PRO A 117 -14.27 -30.25 16.57
C PRO A 117 -13.99 -28.94 15.82
N LYS A 118 -12.75 -28.42 15.96
CA LYS A 118 -12.23 -27.20 15.34
C LYS A 118 -12.80 -27.03 13.95
N SER A 119 -13.65 -26.04 13.76
CA SER A 119 -14.18 -25.70 12.44
C SER A 119 -13.02 -25.44 11.49
N THR A 120 -13.00 -26.11 10.37
CA THR A 120 -12.04 -25.99 9.26
C THR A 120 -12.31 -24.72 8.45
N GLU A 121 -12.86 -23.67 9.04
CA GLU A 121 -13.10 -22.41 8.35
C GLU A 121 -11.77 -21.74 7.98
N SER A 122 -11.64 -21.44 6.69
CA SER A 122 -10.52 -20.69 6.15
C SER A 122 -10.43 -19.32 6.83
N PRO A 123 -9.23 -18.80 7.09
CA PRO A 123 -9.08 -17.48 7.69
C PRO A 123 -9.64 -16.40 6.76
N SER A 124 -10.40 -15.46 7.31
CA SER A 124 -10.81 -14.23 6.63
C SER A 124 -9.66 -13.23 6.60
N PHE A 125 -9.58 -12.42 5.56
CA PHE A 125 -8.53 -11.40 5.41
C PHE A 125 -9.14 -10.00 5.35
N GLY A 126 -8.41 -9.01 5.87
CA GLY A 126 -8.76 -7.60 5.80
C GLY A 126 -7.53 -6.77 5.45
N ILE A 127 -7.73 -5.46 5.30
CA ILE A 127 -6.62 -4.53 5.05
C ILE A 127 -6.20 -3.88 6.37
N THR A 128 -4.97 -4.14 6.77
CA THR A 128 -4.32 -3.50 7.92
C THR A 128 -3.39 -2.41 7.43
N VAL A 129 -3.38 -1.28 8.13
CA VAL A 129 -2.49 -0.14 7.87
C VAL A 129 -1.51 0.00 9.03
N PHE A 130 -0.22 0.01 8.73
CA PHE A 130 0.83 0.32 9.69
C PHE A 130 1.47 1.66 9.36
N ASP A 131 1.42 2.59 10.30
CA ASP A 131 2.10 3.88 10.22
C ASP A 131 3.44 3.82 10.96
N PRO A 132 4.59 3.87 10.25
CA PRO A 132 5.90 3.77 10.87
C PRO A 132 6.27 5.02 11.69
N VAL A 133 5.63 6.17 11.45
CA VAL A 133 5.93 7.43 12.15
C VAL A 133 5.32 7.42 13.56
N SER A 134 4.04 7.09 13.64
CA SER A 134 3.32 6.97 14.92
C SER A 134 3.47 5.58 15.57
N ARG A 135 3.97 4.59 14.82
CA ARG A 135 4.00 3.17 15.17
C ARG A 135 2.61 2.61 15.52
N SER A 136 1.59 3.18 14.90
CA SER A 136 0.20 2.75 15.09
C SER A 136 -0.21 1.74 14.03
N TRP A 137 -1.14 0.88 14.46
CA TRP A 137 -1.81 -0.11 13.63
C TRP A 137 -3.28 0.26 13.55
N ASP A 138 -3.85 0.16 12.38
CA ASP A 138 -5.27 0.41 12.14
C ASP A 138 -5.80 -0.59 11.10
N ARG A 139 -7.10 -0.70 10.99
CA ARG A 139 -7.75 -1.59 10.04
C ARG A 139 -8.78 -0.81 9.24
N LEU A 140 -8.70 -0.93 7.91
CA LEU A 140 -9.71 -0.33 7.05
C LEU A 140 -11.04 -1.06 7.21
N ASP A 141 -12.12 -0.31 7.09
CA ASP A 141 -13.46 -0.90 7.05
C ASP A 141 -13.55 -1.96 5.94
N PRO A 142 -14.31 -3.05 6.16
CA PRO A 142 -14.50 -4.06 5.13
C PRO A 142 -15.06 -3.47 3.83
N VAL A 143 -14.64 -4.03 2.71
CA VAL A 143 -15.29 -3.73 1.41
C VAL A 143 -16.75 -4.16 1.49
N PRO A 144 -17.71 -3.31 1.11
CA PRO A 144 -19.14 -3.62 1.24
C PRO A 144 -19.57 -4.94 0.56
N GLN A 145 -18.92 -5.30 -0.55
CA GLN A 145 -19.16 -6.55 -1.28
C GLN A 145 -18.60 -7.78 -0.57
N TYR A 146 -17.57 -7.59 0.25
CA TYR A 146 -16.86 -8.63 1.01
C TYR A 146 -16.85 -8.31 2.52
N PRO A 147 -18.01 -8.25 3.18
CA PRO A 147 -18.11 -7.81 4.58
C PRO A 147 -17.44 -8.77 5.56
N ASN A 148 -17.24 -10.02 5.16
CA ASN A 148 -16.64 -11.07 5.97
C ASN A 148 -15.16 -11.33 5.67
N GLY A 149 -14.60 -10.65 4.67
CA GLY A 149 -13.18 -10.78 4.31
C GLY A 149 -12.91 -10.55 2.84
N MET A 150 -11.77 -9.96 2.56
CA MET A 150 -11.28 -9.68 1.20
C MET A 150 -11.06 -10.97 0.40
N PRO A 151 -11.08 -10.90 -0.95
CA PRO A 151 -10.61 -12.00 -1.79
C PRO A 151 -9.22 -12.46 -1.38
N LEU A 152 -9.03 -13.77 -1.31
CA LEU A 152 -7.74 -14.38 -0.97
C LEU A 152 -6.71 -14.01 -2.04
N PHE A 153 -5.49 -13.73 -1.65
CA PHE A 153 -4.39 -13.40 -2.56
C PHE A 153 -4.65 -12.18 -3.47
N CYS A 154 -5.61 -11.31 -3.11
CA CYS A 154 -5.77 -10.05 -3.84
C CYS A 154 -4.46 -9.24 -3.77
N GLN A 155 -4.17 -8.56 -4.87
CA GLN A 155 -2.98 -7.71 -4.96
C GLN A 155 -3.33 -6.27 -4.61
N LEU A 156 -2.37 -5.59 -3.99
CA LEU A 156 -2.50 -4.18 -3.61
C LEU A 156 -1.55 -3.30 -4.40
N ALA A 157 -2.06 -2.17 -4.87
CA ALA A 157 -1.25 -1.07 -5.36
C ALA A 157 -1.74 0.24 -4.76
N SER A 158 -0.90 1.27 -4.76
CA SER A 158 -1.30 2.59 -4.27
C SER A 158 -0.85 3.68 -5.21
N CYS A 159 -1.72 4.62 -5.48
CA CYS A 159 -1.40 5.81 -6.24
C CYS A 159 -2.25 7.01 -5.80
N GLU A 160 -1.63 8.17 -5.70
CA GLU A 160 -2.30 9.45 -5.46
C GLU A 160 -3.27 9.46 -4.25
N GLY A 161 -2.82 8.93 -3.10
CA GLY A 161 -3.63 8.89 -1.88
C GLY A 161 -4.76 7.87 -1.91
N LYS A 162 -4.69 6.89 -2.83
CA LYS A 162 -5.68 5.81 -2.96
C LYS A 162 -5.00 4.46 -2.88
N LEU A 163 -5.69 3.48 -2.33
CA LEU A 163 -5.32 2.08 -2.34
C LEU A 163 -6.22 1.34 -3.31
N VAL A 164 -5.62 0.57 -4.22
CA VAL A 164 -6.33 -0.26 -5.19
C VAL A 164 -6.13 -1.72 -4.83
N ALA A 165 -7.22 -2.44 -4.58
CA ALA A 165 -7.22 -3.88 -4.34
C ALA A 165 -7.81 -4.58 -5.56
N ILE A 166 -7.07 -5.54 -6.14
CA ILE A 166 -7.38 -6.14 -7.44
C ILE A 166 -7.35 -7.67 -7.37
N GLY A 167 -8.38 -8.30 -7.93
CA GLY A 167 -8.45 -9.72 -8.18
C GLY A 167 -8.33 -10.59 -6.93
N GLY A 168 -7.66 -11.71 -7.07
CA GLY A 168 -7.59 -12.75 -6.05
C GLY A 168 -8.68 -13.81 -6.20
N TRP A 169 -8.96 -14.55 -5.15
CA TRP A 169 -9.96 -15.63 -5.15
C TRP A 169 -11.10 -15.27 -4.21
N ASP A 170 -12.32 -15.46 -4.69
CA ASP A 170 -13.52 -15.37 -3.86
C ASP A 170 -13.38 -16.29 -2.64
N PRO A 171 -13.58 -15.78 -1.41
CA PRO A 171 -13.34 -16.56 -0.20
C PRO A 171 -14.31 -17.72 0.04
N VAL A 172 -15.42 -17.77 -0.73
CA VAL A 172 -16.44 -18.83 -0.61
C VAL A 172 -16.29 -19.87 -1.71
N SER A 173 -16.20 -19.42 -2.97
CA SER A 173 -16.13 -20.31 -4.13
C SER A 173 -14.70 -20.75 -4.48
N TYR A 174 -13.69 -20.07 -3.96
CA TYR A 174 -12.27 -20.26 -4.32
C TYR A 174 -11.99 -20.11 -5.82
N SER A 175 -12.83 -19.35 -6.51
CA SER A 175 -12.65 -19.03 -7.93
C SER A 175 -11.95 -17.69 -8.09
N PRO A 176 -11.08 -17.51 -9.09
CA PRO A 176 -10.49 -16.21 -9.40
C PRO A 176 -11.57 -15.18 -9.74
N VAL A 177 -11.39 -13.95 -9.25
CA VAL A 177 -12.30 -12.83 -9.49
C VAL A 177 -11.62 -11.72 -10.28
N THR A 178 -12.45 -10.88 -10.90
CA THR A 178 -12.01 -9.68 -11.64
C THR A 178 -12.18 -8.40 -10.85
N ASP A 179 -12.66 -8.49 -9.63
CA ASP A 179 -13.04 -7.36 -8.80
C ASP A 179 -11.90 -6.36 -8.59
N VAL A 180 -12.25 -5.09 -8.67
CA VAL A 180 -11.37 -3.97 -8.36
C VAL A 180 -12.07 -3.04 -7.37
N PHE A 181 -11.38 -2.74 -6.28
CA PHE A 181 -11.86 -1.81 -5.25
C PHE A 181 -10.83 -0.72 -5.02
N VAL A 182 -11.30 0.51 -4.93
CA VAL A 182 -10.47 1.67 -4.65
C VAL A 182 -10.87 2.25 -3.30
N TYR A 183 -9.95 2.29 -2.36
CA TYR A 183 -10.09 3.02 -1.11
C TYR A 183 -9.44 4.38 -1.24
N ASP A 184 -10.18 5.42 -0.94
CA ASP A 184 -9.69 6.80 -0.94
C ASP A 184 -9.36 7.22 0.50
N PHE A 185 -8.07 7.43 0.79
CA PHE A 185 -7.62 7.82 2.13
C PHE A 185 -8.10 9.21 2.53
N THR A 186 -8.46 10.09 1.59
CA THR A 186 -8.98 11.42 1.92
C THR A 186 -10.40 11.35 2.46
N THR A 187 -11.23 10.49 1.89
CA THR A 187 -12.64 10.31 2.27
C THR A 187 -12.88 9.13 3.20
N SER A 188 -11.89 8.27 3.38
CA SER A 188 -11.96 6.99 4.12
C SER A 188 -13.09 6.07 3.61
N ARG A 189 -13.25 5.96 2.28
CA ARG A 189 -14.33 5.20 1.65
C ARG A 189 -13.84 4.27 0.56
N TRP A 190 -14.49 3.10 0.48
CA TRP A 190 -14.37 2.18 -0.64
C TRP A 190 -15.31 2.56 -1.78
N LYS A 191 -14.81 2.41 -3.01
CA LYS A 191 -15.57 2.45 -4.25
C LYS A 191 -15.31 1.17 -5.02
N LYS A 192 -16.36 0.50 -5.52
CA LYS A 192 -16.21 -0.52 -6.57
C LYS A 192 -15.82 0.19 -7.86
N ALA A 193 -14.77 -0.30 -8.49
CA ALA A 193 -14.25 0.20 -9.76
C ALA A 193 -14.59 -0.80 -10.89
N ASN A 194 -14.24 -0.45 -12.14
CA ASN A 194 -14.44 -1.33 -13.28
C ASN A 194 -13.57 -2.58 -13.14
N ASP A 195 -14.19 -3.72 -13.36
CA ASP A 195 -13.57 -5.03 -13.26
C ASP A 195 -12.38 -5.18 -14.19
N MET A 196 -11.37 -5.94 -13.75
CA MET A 196 -10.25 -6.32 -14.57
C MET A 196 -10.74 -7.13 -15.80
N PRO A 197 -10.19 -6.90 -17.00
CA PRO A 197 -10.70 -7.53 -18.23
C PRO A 197 -10.62 -9.06 -18.27
N SER A 198 -9.79 -9.67 -17.45
CA SER A 198 -9.65 -11.12 -17.35
C SER A 198 -9.40 -11.55 -15.91
N LYS A 199 -9.95 -12.69 -15.51
CA LYS A 199 -9.63 -13.32 -14.23
C LYS A 199 -8.16 -13.67 -14.20
N ARG A 200 -7.48 -13.32 -13.09
CA ARG A 200 -6.10 -13.73 -12.85
C ARG A 200 -5.74 -13.69 -11.37
N SER A 201 -4.78 -14.51 -11.02
CA SER A 201 -4.21 -14.60 -9.68
C SER A 201 -2.69 -14.62 -9.75
N PHE A 202 -2.02 -14.28 -8.67
CA PHE A 202 -0.55 -14.32 -8.53
C PHE A 202 0.22 -13.56 -9.61
N PHE A 203 -0.38 -12.50 -10.11
CA PHE A 203 0.19 -11.61 -11.12
C PHE A 203 1.12 -10.56 -10.52
N ALA A 204 2.01 -10.03 -11.34
CA ALA A 204 2.82 -8.88 -11.00
C ALA A 204 1.98 -7.60 -11.02
N ILE A 205 2.15 -6.74 -10.01
CA ILE A 205 1.48 -5.45 -9.88
C ILE A 205 2.48 -4.34 -9.58
N GLY A 206 2.25 -3.16 -10.17
CA GLY A 206 3.01 -1.95 -9.89
C GLY A 206 2.17 -0.71 -10.14
N SER A 207 2.58 0.44 -9.65
CA SER A 207 1.83 1.69 -9.87
C SER A 207 2.76 2.87 -10.09
N ASP A 208 2.40 3.71 -11.07
CA ASP A 208 3.06 4.99 -11.35
C ASP A 208 2.06 6.01 -11.89
N ALA A 209 2.22 7.27 -11.49
CA ALA A 209 1.50 8.43 -12.03
C ALA A 209 -0.02 8.23 -12.21
N GLY A 210 -0.70 7.70 -11.18
CA GLY A 210 -2.17 7.50 -11.21
C GLY A 210 -2.63 6.23 -11.95
N ARG A 211 -1.69 5.38 -12.39
CA ARG A 211 -1.94 4.15 -13.14
C ARG A 211 -1.44 2.93 -12.38
N VAL A 212 -2.16 1.82 -12.51
CA VAL A 212 -1.79 0.51 -11.97
C VAL A 212 -1.53 -0.45 -13.13
N TYR A 213 -0.36 -1.05 -13.14
CA TYR A 213 0.08 -2.01 -14.14
C TYR A 213 -0.07 -3.42 -13.59
N VAL A 214 -0.60 -4.34 -14.39
CA VAL A 214 -0.73 -5.75 -14.05
C VAL A 214 -0.20 -6.61 -15.20
N ALA A 215 0.54 -7.67 -14.91
CA ALA A 215 1.07 -8.56 -15.93
C ALA A 215 1.25 -9.98 -15.38
N GLY A 216 1.10 -10.99 -16.23
CA GLY A 216 1.28 -12.38 -15.86
C GLY A 216 0.21 -12.93 -14.90
N GLY A 217 0.63 -13.82 -14.02
CA GLY A 217 -0.26 -14.62 -13.19
C GLY A 217 -0.82 -15.80 -13.94
N HIS A 218 -1.86 -16.43 -13.40
CA HIS A 218 -2.58 -17.51 -14.06
C HIS A 218 -4.10 -17.24 -14.13
N ASP A 219 -4.76 -17.85 -15.08
CA ASP A 219 -6.21 -17.81 -15.27
C ASP A 219 -6.95 -18.81 -14.37
N GLU A 220 -8.24 -19.00 -14.63
CA GLU A 220 -9.10 -19.94 -13.90
C GLU A 220 -8.74 -21.43 -14.14
N ASN A 221 -8.02 -21.75 -15.21
CA ASN A 221 -7.53 -23.09 -15.52
C ASN A 221 -6.14 -23.35 -14.91
N LYS A 222 -5.54 -22.33 -14.28
CA LYS A 222 -4.15 -22.30 -13.81
C LYS A 222 -3.12 -22.27 -14.95
N ASP A 223 -3.54 -21.80 -16.12
CA ASP A 223 -2.61 -21.55 -17.23
C ASP A 223 -1.92 -20.20 -17.00
N ALA A 224 -0.58 -20.21 -17.05
CA ALA A 224 0.23 -19.02 -16.90
C ALA A 224 -0.03 -18.01 -18.03
N LEU A 225 -0.02 -16.73 -17.70
CA LEU A 225 -0.38 -15.66 -18.62
C LEU A 225 0.85 -14.80 -18.99
N LYS A 226 0.85 -14.29 -20.24
CA LYS A 226 1.77 -13.27 -20.73
C LYS A 226 1.11 -11.93 -21.01
N SER A 227 -0.21 -11.85 -20.83
CA SER A 227 -0.97 -10.63 -21.05
C SER A 227 -0.69 -9.59 -19.96
N ALA A 228 -0.73 -8.32 -20.35
CA ALA A 228 -0.52 -7.18 -19.48
C ALA A 228 -1.57 -6.10 -19.72
N TRP A 229 -1.94 -5.40 -18.66
CA TRP A 229 -2.95 -4.36 -18.66
C TRP A 229 -2.52 -3.18 -17.81
N VAL A 230 -3.03 -2.00 -18.12
CA VAL A 230 -2.92 -0.81 -17.27
C VAL A 230 -4.31 -0.29 -16.92
N TYR A 231 -4.50 0.01 -15.66
CA TYR A 231 -5.70 0.61 -15.11
C TYR A 231 -5.44 2.07 -14.75
N ASP A 232 -6.16 3.00 -15.38
CA ASP A 232 -6.17 4.42 -15.00
C ASP A 232 -7.18 4.63 -13.86
N VAL A 233 -6.68 4.91 -12.66
CA VAL A 233 -7.51 5.01 -11.45
C VAL A 233 -8.44 6.22 -11.47
N ARG A 234 -8.08 7.27 -12.20
CA ARG A 234 -8.89 8.49 -12.32
C ARG A 234 -10.03 8.32 -13.33
N LEU A 235 -9.73 7.70 -14.47
CA LEU A 235 -10.70 7.49 -15.54
C LEU A 235 -11.58 6.26 -15.26
N ASP A 236 -11.15 5.37 -14.37
CA ASP A 236 -11.77 4.07 -14.09
C ASP A 236 -11.81 3.20 -15.37
N GLU A 237 -10.69 3.16 -16.11
CA GLU A 237 -10.59 2.49 -17.41
C GLU A 237 -9.37 1.57 -17.48
N TRP A 238 -9.56 0.42 -18.15
CA TRP A 238 -8.51 -0.54 -18.46
C TRP A 238 -8.05 -0.38 -19.92
N THR A 239 -6.75 -0.42 -20.13
CA THR A 239 -6.12 -0.45 -21.46
C THR A 239 -5.21 -1.66 -21.57
N GLU A 240 -5.33 -2.42 -22.65
CA GLU A 240 -4.43 -3.53 -22.94
C GLU A 240 -3.05 -3.00 -23.33
N LEU A 241 -2.02 -3.64 -22.79
CA LEU A 241 -0.62 -3.38 -23.14
C LEU A 241 -0.11 -4.46 -24.10
N THR A 242 1.02 -4.20 -24.74
CA THR A 242 1.75 -5.25 -25.44
C THR A 242 2.04 -6.40 -24.49
N GLN A 243 1.93 -7.64 -24.99
CA GLN A 243 2.18 -8.82 -24.18
C GLN A 243 3.66 -9.00 -23.89
N MET A 244 3.97 -9.63 -22.78
CA MET A 244 5.31 -10.16 -22.50
C MET A 244 5.73 -11.20 -23.55
N SER A 245 7.02 -11.46 -23.65
CA SER A 245 7.53 -12.50 -24.54
C SER A 245 7.19 -13.91 -24.03
N GLN A 246 7.09 -14.07 -22.73
CA GLN A 246 6.87 -15.34 -22.04
C GLN A 246 5.72 -15.23 -21.04
N GLU A 247 5.03 -16.34 -20.81
CA GLU A 247 4.06 -16.47 -19.71
C GLU A 247 4.79 -16.60 -18.36
N ARG A 248 4.21 -15.98 -17.32
CA ARG A 248 4.82 -15.93 -15.98
C ARG A 248 3.75 -16.01 -14.90
N ASP A 249 3.63 -17.16 -14.27
CA ASP A 249 2.80 -17.33 -13.09
C ASP A 249 3.62 -17.12 -11.81
N GLU A 250 2.98 -16.73 -10.72
CA GLU A 250 3.60 -16.40 -9.42
C GLU A 250 4.79 -15.41 -9.54
N CYS A 251 4.74 -14.51 -10.50
CA CYS A 251 5.73 -13.46 -10.69
C CYS A 251 5.51 -12.29 -9.72
N GLN A 252 6.55 -11.47 -9.53
CA GLN A 252 6.51 -10.29 -8.67
C GLN A 252 6.67 -9.00 -9.47
N GLY A 253 5.81 -8.00 -9.19
CA GLY A 253 5.94 -6.67 -9.80
C GLY A 253 6.79 -5.73 -8.95
N VAL A 254 7.70 -5.00 -9.61
CA VAL A 254 8.54 -3.97 -8.98
C VAL A 254 8.60 -2.74 -9.89
N MET A 255 8.46 -1.55 -9.30
CA MET A 255 8.67 -0.29 -10.03
C MET A 255 10.08 0.22 -9.79
N ILE A 256 10.82 0.47 -10.87
CA ILE A 256 12.18 1.03 -10.84
C ILE A 256 12.23 2.25 -11.75
N GLY A 257 12.22 3.44 -11.17
CA GLY A 257 12.11 4.66 -11.96
C GLY A 257 10.83 4.65 -12.81
N SER A 258 10.95 4.79 -14.13
CA SER A 258 9.85 4.74 -15.08
C SER A 258 9.69 3.37 -15.76
N GLU A 259 10.05 2.30 -15.07
CA GLU A 259 9.97 0.93 -15.57
C GLU A 259 9.15 0.03 -14.66
N PHE A 260 8.33 -0.83 -15.27
CA PHE A 260 7.61 -1.89 -14.56
C PHE A 260 8.30 -3.22 -14.83
N TRP A 261 8.90 -3.77 -13.80
CA TRP A 261 9.61 -5.05 -13.80
C TRP A 261 8.68 -6.17 -13.39
N VAL A 262 8.59 -7.21 -14.21
CA VAL A 262 7.92 -8.48 -13.91
C VAL A 262 9.00 -9.51 -13.67
N VAL A 263 9.24 -9.81 -12.41
CA VAL A 263 10.40 -10.59 -11.95
C VAL A 263 10.04 -12.06 -11.83
N SER A 264 10.85 -12.93 -12.43
CA SER A 264 10.76 -14.39 -12.28
C SER A 264 9.38 -14.95 -12.67
N GLY A 265 8.86 -15.91 -11.92
CA GLY A 265 7.67 -16.67 -12.25
C GLY A 265 8.01 -17.95 -13.01
N TYR A 266 6.99 -18.72 -13.37
CA TYR A 266 7.14 -19.97 -14.12
C TYR A 266 6.06 -20.11 -15.21
N ARG A 267 6.31 -21.00 -16.17
CA ARG A 267 5.38 -21.31 -17.25
C ARG A 267 4.46 -22.45 -16.84
N THR A 268 3.34 -22.59 -17.53
CA THR A 268 2.36 -23.68 -17.31
C THR A 268 3.04 -25.05 -17.30
N GLU A 269 3.95 -25.31 -18.25
CA GLU A 269 4.63 -26.61 -18.40
C GLU A 269 5.69 -26.87 -17.33
N SER A 270 6.18 -25.83 -16.65
CA SER A 270 7.25 -25.90 -15.64
C SER A 270 6.80 -25.37 -14.29
N GLN A 271 5.58 -25.71 -13.89
CA GLN A 271 4.97 -25.22 -12.64
C GLN A 271 5.89 -25.39 -11.44
N GLY A 272 6.11 -24.29 -10.70
CA GLY A 272 6.96 -24.23 -9.51
C GLY A 272 8.45 -24.14 -9.80
N VAL A 273 8.90 -24.13 -11.07
CA VAL A 273 10.29 -23.92 -11.46
C VAL A 273 10.48 -22.44 -11.81
N PHE A 274 10.85 -21.64 -10.83
CA PHE A 274 11.00 -20.19 -10.98
C PHE A 274 12.20 -19.84 -11.87
N GLU A 275 11.96 -18.98 -12.88
CA GLU A 275 12.98 -18.50 -13.83
C GLU A 275 13.83 -17.38 -13.21
N ALA A 276 15.08 -17.25 -13.68
CA ALA A 276 16.00 -16.21 -13.23
C ALA A 276 15.73 -14.83 -13.88
N GLY A 277 15.06 -14.81 -15.03
CA GLY A 277 14.86 -13.61 -15.83
C GLY A 277 13.71 -12.73 -15.31
N ALA A 278 13.73 -11.48 -15.76
CA ALA A 278 12.61 -10.56 -15.63
C ALA A 278 12.24 -10.00 -17.02
N GLU A 279 10.98 -9.60 -17.18
CA GLU A 279 10.58 -8.75 -18.31
C GLU A 279 10.26 -7.35 -17.81
N VAL A 280 10.75 -6.37 -18.53
CA VAL A 280 10.72 -4.96 -18.13
C VAL A 280 9.95 -4.16 -19.15
N LEU A 281 8.86 -3.54 -18.72
CA LEU A 281 8.09 -2.60 -19.51
C LEU A 281 8.63 -1.18 -19.28
N GLU A 282 9.16 -0.56 -20.32
CA GLU A 282 9.49 0.86 -20.33
C GLU A 282 8.21 1.68 -20.53
N LEU A 283 7.77 2.41 -19.49
CA LEU A 283 6.48 3.10 -19.51
C LEU A 283 6.39 4.21 -20.57
N GLY A 284 7.50 4.83 -20.90
CA GLY A 284 7.55 5.90 -21.92
C GLY A 284 7.35 5.39 -23.34
N SER A 285 7.86 4.22 -23.69
CA SER A 285 7.78 3.62 -25.04
C SER A 285 6.71 2.54 -25.18
N GLY A 286 6.26 1.95 -24.05
CA GLY A 286 5.35 0.82 -24.04
C GLY A 286 5.98 -0.50 -24.54
N ARG A 287 7.31 -0.58 -24.54
CA ARG A 287 8.05 -1.75 -25.05
C ARG A 287 8.56 -2.61 -23.91
N TRP A 288 8.49 -3.93 -24.11
CA TRP A 288 9.11 -4.91 -23.23
C TRP A 288 10.54 -5.21 -23.68
N ARG A 289 11.41 -5.46 -22.71
CA ARG A 289 12.74 -6.05 -22.89
C ARG A 289 12.94 -7.18 -21.89
N LEU A 290 13.76 -8.14 -22.25
CA LEU A 290 14.15 -9.23 -21.37
C LEU A 290 15.41 -8.85 -20.59
N GLU A 291 15.44 -9.12 -19.32
CA GLU A 291 16.61 -9.03 -18.44
C GLU A 291 16.95 -10.44 -17.92
N ASP A 292 18.05 -10.97 -18.39
CA ASP A 292 18.56 -12.25 -17.96
C ASP A 292 19.23 -12.11 -16.57
N GLU A 293 19.13 -13.15 -15.75
CA GLU A 293 19.76 -13.20 -14.42
C GLU A 293 19.36 -12.05 -13.47
N ALA A 294 18.14 -11.52 -13.64
CA ALA A 294 17.60 -10.47 -12.76
C ALA A 294 17.25 -10.99 -11.36
N TRP A 295 17.03 -12.30 -11.23
CA TRP A 295 16.63 -12.98 -10.00
C TRP A 295 17.37 -14.32 -9.85
N GLU A 296 17.38 -14.89 -8.66
CA GLU A 296 17.98 -16.20 -8.41
C GLU A 296 17.04 -17.32 -8.90
N ALA A 297 17.54 -18.19 -9.80
CA ALA A 297 16.75 -19.30 -10.35
C ALA A 297 16.27 -20.27 -9.26
N GLY A 298 15.03 -20.72 -9.38
CA GLY A 298 14.41 -21.65 -8.43
C GLY A 298 13.88 -20.99 -7.15
N HIS A 299 14.06 -19.67 -6.97
CA HIS A 299 13.57 -18.94 -5.81
C HIS A 299 12.30 -18.16 -6.14
N CYS A 300 11.28 -18.29 -5.28
CA CYS A 300 10.01 -17.56 -5.41
C CYS A 300 10.25 -16.04 -5.28
N PRO A 301 9.82 -15.21 -6.26
CA PRO A 301 10.10 -13.77 -6.26
C PRO A 301 9.28 -12.97 -5.24
N ARG A 302 8.34 -13.57 -4.53
CA ARG A 302 7.56 -12.88 -3.47
C ARG A 302 8.44 -12.28 -2.38
N HIS A 303 9.70 -12.75 -2.26
CA HIS A 303 10.70 -12.18 -1.38
C HIS A 303 11.39 -10.93 -1.96
N CYS A 304 11.14 -10.60 -3.23
CA CYS A 304 11.65 -9.38 -3.84
C CYS A 304 10.94 -8.17 -3.25
N VAL A 305 11.68 -7.38 -2.48
CA VAL A 305 11.13 -6.22 -1.76
C VAL A 305 11.54 -4.89 -2.38
N GLY A 306 12.29 -4.89 -3.49
CA GLY A 306 12.70 -3.67 -4.17
C GLY A 306 14.08 -3.77 -4.81
N VAL A 307 14.69 -2.61 -5.00
CA VAL A 307 15.98 -2.44 -5.67
C VAL A 307 16.98 -1.88 -4.66
N GLY A 308 18.17 -2.44 -4.65
CA GLY A 308 19.31 -1.93 -3.90
C GLY A 308 19.86 -0.63 -4.50
N GLU A 309 20.80 0.01 -3.81
CA GLU A 309 21.48 1.22 -4.30
C GLU A 309 22.30 0.96 -5.59
N ASP A 310 22.67 -0.29 -5.82
CA ASP A 310 23.36 -0.76 -7.04
C ASP A 310 22.43 -1.01 -8.22
N GLY A 311 21.14 -0.77 -8.07
CA GLY A 311 20.12 -1.01 -9.10
C GLY A 311 19.72 -2.47 -9.27
N ARG A 312 20.23 -3.39 -8.44
CA ARG A 312 19.86 -4.81 -8.49
C ARG A 312 18.64 -5.08 -7.62
N LEU A 313 17.86 -6.08 -8.05
CA LEU A 313 16.74 -6.58 -7.26
C LEU A 313 17.25 -7.19 -5.95
N VAL A 314 16.64 -6.82 -4.84
CA VAL A 314 17.07 -7.29 -3.51
C VAL A 314 16.04 -8.26 -2.96
N SER A 315 16.49 -9.49 -2.68
CA SER A 315 15.80 -10.42 -1.79
C SER A 315 16.17 -10.08 -0.35
N ARG A 316 15.18 -9.85 0.49
CA ARG A 316 15.43 -9.68 1.93
C ARG A 316 15.11 -10.93 2.77
N GLY A 317 14.60 -11.99 2.14
CA GLY A 317 14.24 -13.23 2.83
C GLY A 317 15.45 -14.06 3.32
N GLU A 318 16.61 -13.90 2.72
CA GLU A 318 17.82 -14.69 3.07
C GLU A 318 18.68 -14.05 4.17
N LEU A 319 18.36 -12.81 4.57
CA LEU A 319 19.23 -11.99 5.41
C LEU A 319 19.12 -12.27 6.90
N ASP A 320 18.03 -12.87 7.36
CA ASP A 320 17.79 -13.15 8.78
C ASP A 320 17.02 -14.47 8.96
N SER A 321 17.50 -15.30 9.90
CA SER A 321 16.84 -16.56 10.25
C SER A 321 15.39 -16.39 10.71
N ALA A 322 15.00 -15.19 11.13
CA ALA A 322 13.67 -14.87 11.62
C ALA A 322 12.60 -14.73 10.53
N VAL A 323 12.98 -14.57 9.26
CA VAL A 323 12.08 -14.27 8.14
C VAL A 323 12.30 -15.15 6.90
N ARG A 324 12.58 -16.42 7.11
CA ARG A 324 12.89 -17.37 6.02
C ARG A 324 11.71 -17.78 5.17
N VAL A 325 10.49 -17.69 5.71
CA VAL A 325 9.29 -18.23 5.06
C VAL A 325 8.18 -17.19 5.02
N GLY A 326 7.45 -17.14 3.91
CA GLY A 326 6.26 -16.30 3.75
C GLY A 326 6.57 -14.80 3.85
N THR A 327 7.74 -14.39 3.36
CA THR A 327 8.21 -13.02 3.49
C THR A 327 7.42 -12.08 2.60
N CYS A 328 6.97 -10.97 3.17
CA CYS A 328 6.41 -9.83 2.48
C CYS A 328 7.20 -8.59 2.88
N GLY A 329 7.57 -7.75 1.93
CA GLY A 329 8.30 -6.51 2.18
C GLY A 329 7.55 -5.29 1.65
N VAL A 330 7.58 -4.19 2.42
CA VAL A 330 6.98 -2.91 2.02
C VAL A 330 7.98 -1.79 2.27
N ILE A 331 8.40 -1.10 1.19
CA ILE A 331 9.36 0.01 1.26
C ILE A 331 8.64 1.28 1.71
N LEU A 332 9.06 1.86 2.85
CA LEU A 332 8.41 3.00 3.51
C LEU A 332 9.25 4.30 3.45
N GLY A 333 10.10 4.43 2.43
CA GLY A 333 10.96 5.60 2.23
C GLY A 333 12.25 5.56 3.05
N GLY A 334 12.20 5.66 4.37
CA GLY A 334 13.38 5.60 5.26
C GLY A 334 13.74 4.20 5.74
N GLY A 335 12.94 3.20 5.42
CA GLY A 335 13.14 1.81 5.82
C GLY A 335 12.19 0.86 5.10
N THR A 336 12.28 -0.42 5.39
CA THR A 336 11.42 -1.46 4.82
C THR A 336 10.76 -2.22 5.96
N LEU A 337 9.43 -2.30 5.93
CA LEU A 337 8.70 -3.25 6.77
C LEU A 337 8.89 -4.64 6.15
N VAL A 338 9.41 -5.58 6.92
CA VAL A 338 9.59 -6.98 6.54
C VAL A 338 8.71 -7.84 7.46
N VAL A 339 7.91 -8.69 6.86
CA VAL A 339 7.03 -9.64 7.57
C VAL A 339 7.38 -11.04 7.12
N GLY A 340 7.56 -11.97 8.04
CA GLY A 340 7.88 -13.35 7.69
C GLY A 340 7.99 -14.24 8.91
N SER A 341 8.22 -15.53 8.68
CA SER A 341 8.31 -16.57 9.70
C SER A 341 9.69 -17.24 9.66
N GLU A 342 10.14 -17.72 10.80
CA GLU A 342 11.41 -18.46 10.93
C GLU A 342 11.34 -19.83 10.21
N TYR A 343 10.18 -20.50 10.29
CA TYR A 343 9.93 -21.78 9.63
C TYR A 343 8.43 -21.90 9.26
N GLN A 344 8.14 -22.84 8.36
CA GLN A 344 6.76 -23.09 7.91
C GLN A 344 5.86 -23.53 9.08
N GLY A 345 4.77 -22.79 9.28
CA GLY A 345 3.81 -23.02 10.38
C GLY A 345 4.09 -22.24 11.65
N SER A 346 5.20 -21.52 11.76
CA SER A 346 5.39 -20.56 12.84
C SER A 346 4.63 -19.25 12.60
N SER A 347 4.35 -18.50 13.68
CA SER A 347 3.75 -17.16 13.56
C SER A 347 4.69 -16.21 12.84
N GLN A 348 4.12 -15.31 12.04
CA GLN A 348 4.91 -14.26 11.40
C GLN A 348 5.39 -13.23 12.42
N GLY A 349 6.65 -12.81 12.28
CA GLY A 349 7.21 -11.64 12.94
C GLY A 349 7.16 -10.42 12.02
N PHE A 350 7.18 -9.24 12.61
CA PHE A 350 7.18 -7.96 11.92
C PHE A 350 8.46 -7.21 12.30
N TYR A 351 9.18 -6.72 11.32
CA TYR A 351 10.49 -6.10 11.49
C TYR A 351 10.62 -4.85 10.66
N MET A 352 11.34 -3.85 11.17
CA MET A 352 11.82 -2.73 10.36
C MET A 352 13.29 -2.98 10.00
N ALA A 353 13.59 -2.92 8.71
CA ALA A 353 14.95 -2.82 8.21
C ALA A 353 15.23 -1.35 7.91
N GLU A 354 16.22 -0.76 8.56
CA GLU A 354 16.67 0.58 8.20
C GLU A 354 17.29 0.58 6.80
N GLY A 355 17.09 1.66 6.05
CA GLY A 355 17.73 1.85 4.75
C GLY A 355 19.25 1.86 4.92
N THR A 356 19.95 0.86 4.39
CA THR A 356 21.40 0.77 4.46
C THR A 356 22.04 1.73 3.48
N LYS A 357 22.76 2.74 3.98
CA LYS A 357 23.81 3.40 3.19
C LYS A 357 24.94 2.39 3.04
N GLY A 358 25.11 1.85 1.83
CA GLY A 358 26.28 1.02 1.48
C GLY A 358 26.16 -0.48 1.74
N GLY A 359 25.21 -1.18 1.10
CA GLY A 359 25.33 -2.63 0.81
C GLY A 359 25.52 -3.63 1.96
N GLN A 360 25.56 -3.21 3.21
CA GLN A 360 25.63 -4.10 4.36
C GLN A 360 24.24 -4.42 4.89
N ASN A 361 24.02 -5.69 5.25
CA ASN A 361 22.80 -6.23 5.82
C ASN A 361 22.29 -5.38 6.98
N GLY A 362 21.26 -4.56 6.75
CA GLY A 362 20.64 -3.78 7.81
C GLY A 362 20.04 -4.71 8.85
N LYS A 363 20.31 -4.42 10.11
CA LYS A 363 19.72 -5.13 11.25
C LYS A 363 18.20 -5.06 11.14
N LEU A 364 17.52 -6.18 11.33
CA LEU A 364 16.08 -6.25 11.46
C LEU A 364 15.69 -5.92 12.91
N ASP A 365 15.03 -4.79 13.09
CA ASP A 365 14.48 -4.43 14.41
C ASP A 365 13.04 -4.91 14.52
N ARG A 366 12.78 -5.81 15.47
CA ARG A 366 11.45 -6.36 15.70
C ARG A 366 10.48 -5.28 16.15
N ILE A 367 9.29 -5.24 15.52
CA ILE A 367 8.21 -4.32 15.87
C ILE A 367 7.25 -5.02 16.82
N SER A 368 6.82 -4.29 17.87
CA SER A 368 5.70 -4.73 18.71
C SER A 368 4.41 -4.60 17.90
N VAL A 369 3.66 -5.69 17.84
CA VAL A 369 2.38 -5.77 17.12
C VAL A 369 1.31 -6.18 18.11
N PRO A 370 0.19 -5.44 18.24
CA PRO A 370 -0.94 -5.86 19.05
C PRO A 370 -1.52 -7.19 18.53
N ASP A 371 -2.04 -8.02 19.42
CA ASP A 371 -2.52 -9.37 19.08
C ASP A 371 -3.55 -9.37 17.94
N GLU A 372 -4.40 -8.36 17.90
CA GLU A 372 -5.41 -8.18 16.84
C GLU A 372 -4.83 -7.92 15.43
N PHE A 373 -3.54 -7.55 15.34
CA PHE A 373 -2.81 -7.32 14.08
C PHE A 373 -1.67 -8.33 13.87
N SER A 374 -1.65 -9.44 14.60
CA SER A 374 -0.60 -10.47 14.49
C SER A 374 -0.89 -11.55 13.46
N GLY A 375 -1.99 -11.43 12.70
CA GLY A 375 -2.41 -12.41 11.69
C GLY A 375 -1.45 -12.51 10.50
N PHE A 376 -1.54 -13.63 9.76
CA PHE A 376 -0.74 -13.92 8.58
C PHE A 376 -0.95 -12.87 7.48
N VAL A 377 0.15 -12.34 6.91
CA VAL A 377 0.14 -11.37 5.81
C VAL A 377 0.35 -12.09 4.48
N GLN A 378 -0.56 -11.87 3.53
CA GLN A 378 -0.49 -12.46 2.18
C GLN A 378 0.26 -11.56 1.19
N SER A 379 -0.01 -10.27 1.24
CA SER A 379 0.57 -9.26 0.34
C SER A 379 0.55 -7.89 1.01
N GLY A 380 1.27 -6.93 0.44
CA GLY A 380 1.27 -5.57 0.94
C GLY A 380 1.82 -4.58 -0.07
N CYS A 381 1.46 -3.32 0.11
CA CYS A 381 2.04 -2.21 -0.65
C CYS A 381 2.26 -0.99 0.25
N CYS A 382 3.07 -0.06 -0.26
CA CYS A 382 3.26 1.24 0.36
C CYS A 382 2.20 2.21 -0.16
N ALA A 383 1.48 2.90 0.72
CA ALA A 383 0.64 4.02 0.37
C ALA A 383 1.23 5.33 0.90
N GLU A 384 1.17 6.38 0.08
CA GLU A 384 1.53 7.75 0.48
C GLU A 384 0.23 8.51 0.79
N ILE A 385 0.09 9.02 2.03
CA ILE A 385 -1.12 9.62 2.57
C ILE A 385 -0.89 10.98 3.21
#